data_1881b034ea18503e69ffae74197b20a9
#
_entry.id   1881b034ea18503e69ffae74197b20a9
#
_cell.length_a   1.000
_cell.length_b   1.000
_cell.length_c   1.000
_cell.angle_alpha   90.00
_cell.angle_beta   90.00
_cell.angle_gamma   90.00
#
_symmetry.space_group_name_H-M   'P 1'
#
loop_
_entity.id
_entity.type
_entity.pdbx_description
1 polymer ?
#
loop_
_entity_poly.entity_id
_entity_poly.type
_entity_poly.pdbx_seq_one_letter_code
_entity_poly.pdbx_strand_id
1 'polypeptide(L)'
;MQGIERPIFYFEQAGYENTSDVIEIVSRRLKEGDIKSVVVASSRGETGLKFAKRMARETNLVVVSSHVGSSSPGVWNFNLEILKELESMGCKVVTQSHILSGLERSISSKFSGVSHTEVLAESLRCLFGVGMKVAIE
;
A
#
# COMPACT_ATOMS: atom_id res chain seq x y z
N MET A 1 -34.93 3.80 6.70
CA MET A 1 -33.52 4.05 6.30
C MET A 1 -32.99 2.75 5.75
N GLN A 2 -32.49 2.75 4.53
CA GLN A 2 -31.72 1.61 4.00
C GLN A 2 -30.24 1.87 4.31
N GLY A 3 -29.63 1.03 5.11
CA GLY A 3 -28.21 1.09 5.47
C GLY A 3 -27.59 -0.30 5.40
N ILE A 4 -26.26 -0.35 5.25
CA ILE A 4 -25.47 -1.59 5.29
C ILE A 4 -24.53 -1.49 6.49
N GLU A 5 -24.63 -2.44 7.40
CA GLU A 5 -23.66 -2.57 8.49
C GLU A 5 -22.44 -3.37 8.00
N ARG A 6 -21.25 -2.88 8.34
CA ARG A 6 -20.00 -3.59 8.08
C ARG A 6 -19.15 -3.62 9.35
N PRO A 7 -18.57 -4.78 9.70
CA PRO A 7 -17.74 -4.90 10.88
C PRO A 7 -16.39 -4.21 10.68
N ILE A 8 -15.83 -3.66 11.74
CA ILE A 8 -14.43 -3.26 11.84
C ILE A 8 -13.72 -4.30 12.71
N PHE A 9 -12.58 -4.77 12.26
CA PHE A 9 -11.76 -5.71 13.00
C PHE A 9 -10.58 -4.96 13.65
N TYR A 10 -10.44 -5.08 14.95
CA TYR A 10 -9.34 -4.51 15.71
C TYR A 10 -8.38 -5.62 16.15
N PHE A 11 -7.11 -5.49 15.78
CA PHE A 11 -6.05 -6.37 16.26
C PHE A 11 -5.56 -5.87 17.62
N GLU A 12 -5.25 -6.79 18.52
CA GLU A 12 -4.70 -6.44 19.84
C GLU A 12 -3.30 -5.82 19.71
N GLN A 13 -2.52 -6.29 18.73
CA GLN A 13 -1.18 -5.78 18.46
C GLN A 13 -1.01 -5.55 16.97
N ALA A 14 -0.28 -4.48 16.61
CA ALA A 14 0.15 -4.26 15.24
C ALA A 14 1.34 -5.18 14.93
N GLY A 15 1.35 -5.77 13.71
CA GLY A 15 2.48 -6.60 13.31
C GLY A 15 2.27 -7.29 11.98
N TYR A 16 3.36 -7.83 11.47
CA TYR A 16 3.39 -8.59 10.23
C TYR A 16 2.58 -9.90 10.32
N GLU A 17 2.43 -10.42 11.51
CA GLU A 17 1.65 -11.61 11.85
C GLU A 17 0.19 -11.48 11.41
N ASN A 18 -0.35 -10.28 11.49
CA ASN A 18 -1.74 -9.99 11.10
C ASN A 18 -1.99 -10.03 9.59
N THR A 19 -0.94 -10.12 8.77
CA THR A 19 -1.07 -10.03 7.30
C THR A 19 -2.02 -11.09 6.74
N SER A 20 -1.97 -12.31 7.24
CA SER A 20 -2.84 -13.40 6.77
C SER A 20 -4.31 -13.13 7.10
N ASP A 21 -4.58 -12.64 8.31
CA ASP A 21 -5.95 -12.29 8.73
C ASP A 21 -6.50 -11.11 7.93
N VAL A 22 -5.66 -10.10 7.66
CA VAL A 22 -6.03 -8.97 6.79
C VAL A 22 -6.38 -9.46 5.39
N ILE A 23 -5.60 -10.40 4.81
CA ILE A 23 -5.90 -10.99 3.51
C ILE A 23 -7.27 -11.68 3.52
N GLU A 24 -7.60 -12.44 4.55
CA GLU A 24 -8.90 -13.10 4.67
C GLU A 24 -10.05 -12.12 4.88
N ILE A 25 -9.84 -11.05 5.65
CA ILE A 25 -10.83 -9.97 5.82
C ILE A 25 -11.11 -9.30 4.47
N VAL A 26 -10.06 -8.94 3.71
CA VAL A 26 -10.19 -8.35 2.39
C VAL A 26 -10.87 -9.31 1.42
N SER A 27 -10.48 -10.59 1.43
CA SER A 27 -11.10 -11.62 0.58
C SER A 27 -12.60 -11.77 0.86
N ARG A 28 -13.02 -11.73 2.11
CA ARG A 28 -14.46 -11.73 2.47
C ARG A 28 -15.17 -10.49 1.95
N ARG A 29 -14.53 -9.31 2.07
CA ARG A 29 -15.09 -8.04 1.60
C ARG A 29 -15.28 -8.01 0.07
N LEU A 30 -14.36 -8.60 -0.68
CA LEU A 30 -14.44 -8.70 -2.14
C LEU A 30 -15.64 -9.55 -2.61
N LYS A 31 -16.07 -10.54 -1.82
CA LYS A 31 -17.23 -11.40 -2.16
C LYS A 31 -18.54 -10.63 -2.21
N GLU A 32 -18.64 -9.43 -1.62
CA GLU A 32 -19.81 -8.55 -1.76
C GLU A 32 -19.97 -8.01 -3.20
N GLY A 33 -18.91 -8.05 -4.02
CA GLY A 33 -18.95 -7.85 -5.46
C GLY A 33 -18.93 -6.38 -5.94
N ASP A 34 -18.97 -5.40 -5.03
CA ASP A 34 -18.95 -3.97 -5.35
C ASP A 34 -17.53 -3.40 -5.50
N ILE A 35 -16.49 -4.10 -5.01
CA ILE A 35 -15.08 -3.73 -5.16
C ILE A 35 -14.44 -4.59 -6.25
N LYS A 36 -13.76 -3.92 -7.21
CA LYS A 36 -13.11 -4.58 -8.35
C LYS A 36 -11.59 -4.50 -8.32
N SER A 37 -11.03 -3.65 -7.46
CA SER A 37 -9.59 -3.42 -7.38
C SER A 37 -9.13 -3.33 -5.93
N VAL A 38 -7.92 -3.81 -5.69
CA VAL A 38 -7.25 -3.73 -4.39
C VAL A 38 -5.88 -3.08 -4.59
N VAL A 39 -5.55 -2.12 -3.76
CA VAL A 39 -4.24 -1.47 -3.73
C VAL A 39 -3.51 -1.89 -2.45
N VAL A 40 -2.30 -2.41 -2.59
CA VAL A 40 -1.49 -2.91 -1.48
C VAL A 40 -0.13 -2.22 -1.45
N ALA A 41 0.19 -1.55 -0.35
CA ALA A 41 1.53 -1.04 -0.12
C ALA A 41 2.49 -2.18 0.25
N SER A 42 3.60 -2.30 -0.48
CA SER A 42 4.59 -3.35 -0.26
C SER A 42 5.97 -2.91 -0.73
N SER A 43 6.80 -2.39 0.17
CA SER A 43 8.09 -1.79 -0.16
C SER A 43 9.06 -2.74 -0.87
N ARG A 44 9.07 -4.02 -0.50
CA ARG A 44 9.96 -5.05 -1.06
C ARG A 44 9.23 -6.12 -1.87
N GLY A 45 7.89 -6.12 -1.85
CA GLY A 45 7.06 -7.03 -2.61
C GLY A 45 6.41 -8.16 -1.82
N GLU A 46 6.92 -8.54 -0.64
CA GLU A 46 6.48 -9.74 0.08
C GLU A 46 4.99 -9.70 0.45
N THR A 47 4.51 -8.59 0.98
CA THR A 47 3.09 -8.42 1.30
C THR A 47 2.24 -8.48 0.02
N GLY A 48 2.66 -7.76 -1.03
CA GLY A 48 2.00 -7.80 -2.34
C GLY A 48 1.88 -9.21 -2.89
N LEU A 49 2.95 -10.00 -2.80
CA LEU A 49 2.96 -11.39 -3.27
C LEU A 49 1.99 -12.28 -2.47
N LYS A 50 1.90 -12.10 -1.14
CA LYS A 50 0.92 -12.82 -0.33
C LYS A 50 -0.52 -12.52 -0.76
N PHE A 51 -0.83 -11.24 -1.00
CA PHE A 51 -2.13 -10.83 -1.55
C PHE A 51 -2.37 -11.41 -2.94
N ALA A 52 -1.37 -11.36 -3.82
CA ALA A 52 -1.49 -11.89 -5.18
C ALA A 52 -1.80 -13.39 -5.20
N LYS A 53 -1.10 -14.18 -4.40
CA LYS A 53 -1.36 -15.64 -4.29
C LYS A 53 -2.78 -15.95 -3.87
N ARG A 54 -3.42 -15.05 -3.11
CA ARG A 54 -4.78 -15.28 -2.62
C ARG A 54 -5.86 -14.75 -3.56
N MET A 55 -5.64 -13.60 -4.23
CA MET A 55 -6.74 -12.89 -4.89
C MET A 55 -6.43 -12.29 -6.27
N ALA A 56 -5.24 -12.48 -6.84
CA ALA A 56 -4.91 -11.89 -8.14
C ALA A 56 -5.83 -12.34 -9.29
N ARG A 57 -6.44 -13.53 -9.16
CA ARG A 57 -7.40 -14.06 -10.15
C ARG A 57 -8.83 -13.53 -9.98
N GLU A 58 -9.13 -12.96 -8.83
CA GLU A 58 -10.48 -12.53 -8.45
C GLU A 58 -10.65 -11.00 -8.52
N THR A 59 -9.54 -10.25 -8.53
CA THR A 59 -9.58 -8.79 -8.48
C THR A 59 -8.37 -8.17 -9.19
N ASN A 60 -8.52 -6.92 -9.61
CA ASN A 60 -7.39 -6.14 -10.13
C ASN A 60 -6.50 -5.72 -8.96
N LEU A 61 -5.36 -6.37 -8.79
CA LEU A 61 -4.42 -6.10 -7.72
C LEU A 61 -3.30 -5.15 -8.19
N VAL A 62 -3.16 -4.04 -7.47
CA VAL A 62 -2.09 -3.07 -7.67
C VAL A 62 -1.18 -3.07 -6.44
N VAL A 63 0.09 -3.35 -6.64
CA VAL A 63 1.12 -3.34 -5.58
C VAL A 63 1.92 -2.04 -5.70
N VAL A 64 1.95 -1.24 -4.64
CA VAL A 64 2.68 0.02 -4.60
C VAL A 64 3.97 -0.17 -3.83
N SER A 65 5.10 0.02 -4.49
CA SER A 65 6.43 -0.06 -3.88
C SER A 65 6.90 1.29 -3.34
N SER A 66 7.99 1.28 -2.57
CA SER A 66 8.72 2.51 -2.32
C SER A 66 9.38 3.01 -3.62
N HIS A 67 9.52 4.34 -3.74
CA HIS A 67 10.21 4.94 -4.89
C HIS A 67 11.69 4.55 -4.96
N VAL A 68 12.26 4.60 -6.15
CA VAL A 68 13.69 4.45 -6.34
C VAL A 68 14.42 5.57 -5.62
N GLY A 69 15.48 5.24 -4.88
CA GLY A 69 16.21 6.22 -4.09
C GLY A 69 15.69 6.41 -2.66
N SER A 70 14.70 5.64 -2.21
CA SER A 70 14.14 5.76 -0.85
C SER A 70 15.13 5.43 0.27
N SER A 71 16.07 4.55 0.03
CA SER A 71 17.15 4.18 1.00
C SER A 71 18.49 4.77 0.62
N SER A 72 18.81 4.81 -0.68
CA SER A 72 20.05 5.35 -1.22
C SER A 72 19.83 5.77 -2.67
N PRO A 73 20.50 6.83 -3.16
CA PRO A 73 20.31 7.32 -4.52
C PRO A 73 20.43 6.23 -5.58
N GLY A 74 19.43 6.11 -6.46
CA GLY A 74 19.41 5.14 -7.54
C GLY A 74 19.08 3.70 -7.15
N VAL A 75 18.91 3.39 -5.85
CA VAL A 75 18.60 2.04 -5.38
C VAL A 75 17.09 1.81 -5.30
N TRP A 76 16.64 0.76 -5.95
CA TRP A 76 15.28 0.24 -5.80
C TRP A 76 15.29 -1.02 -4.93
N ASN A 77 14.60 -0.97 -3.80
CA ASN A 77 14.62 -2.04 -2.81
C ASN A 77 13.63 -3.19 -3.12
N PHE A 78 12.89 -3.12 -4.21
CA PHE A 78 11.93 -4.15 -4.57
C PHE A 78 12.65 -5.43 -5.04
N ASN A 79 12.16 -6.58 -4.62
CA ASN A 79 12.72 -7.86 -5.04
C ASN A 79 12.31 -8.16 -6.49
N LEU A 80 13.29 -8.30 -7.39
CA LEU A 80 13.05 -8.51 -8.82
C LEU A 80 12.46 -9.89 -9.15
N GLU A 81 12.68 -10.90 -8.32
CA GLU A 81 12.05 -12.21 -8.50
C GLU A 81 10.56 -12.13 -8.15
N ILE A 82 10.24 -11.44 -7.05
CA ILE A 82 8.86 -11.15 -6.67
C ILE A 82 8.16 -10.30 -7.73
N LEU A 83 8.85 -9.32 -8.32
CA LEU A 83 8.30 -8.52 -9.42
C LEU A 83 7.83 -9.41 -10.56
N LYS A 84 8.71 -10.28 -11.06
CA LYS A 84 8.40 -11.23 -12.14
C LYS A 84 7.22 -12.14 -11.79
N GLU A 85 7.18 -12.63 -10.55
CA GLU A 85 6.09 -13.49 -10.07
C GLU A 85 4.75 -12.71 -10.05
N LEU A 86 4.73 -11.47 -9.53
CA LEU A 86 3.55 -10.61 -9.53
C LEU A 86 3.06 -10.30 -10.95
N GLU A 87 3.97 -9.93 -11.86
CA GLU A 87 3.63 -9.65 -13.26
C GLU A 87 3.06 -10.90 -13.95
N SER A 88 3.63 -12.08 -13.70
CA SER A 88 3.12 -13.34 -14.23
C SER A 88 1.69 -13.68 -13.76
N MET A 89 1.31 -13.18 -12.59
CA MET A 89 -0.06 -13.30 -12.04
C MET A 89 -1.00 -12.20 -12.57
N GLY A 90 -0.52 -11.26 -13.41
CA GLY A 90 -1.31 -10.15 -13.94
C GLY A 90 -1.44 -8.96 -12.98
N CYS A 91 -0.67 -8.93 -11.89
CA CYS A 91 -0.66 -7.81 -10.97
C CYS A 91 0.12 -6.62 -11.55
N LYS A 92 -0.30 -5.40 -11.21
CA LYS A 92 0.44 -4.19 -11.55
C LYS A 92 1.33 -3.79 -10.39
N VAL A 93 2.61 -3.53 -10.66
CA VAL A 93 3.52 -2.95 -9.66
C VAL A 93 3.78 -1.49 -10.03
N VAL A 94 3.49 -0.59 -9.10
CA VAL A 94 3.65 0.86 -9.26
C VAL A 94 4.82 1.32 -8.39
N THR A 95 5.78 1.99 -9.02
CA THR A 95 6.95 2.55 -8.36
C THR A 95 7.10 4.01 -8.80
N GLN A 96 6.68 4.91 -7.95
CA GLN A 96 6.73 6.36 -8.23
C GLN A 96 7.00 7.15 -6.95
N SER A 97 7.40 8.41 -7.10
CA SER A 97 7.46 9.35 -5.98
C SER A 97 6.07 9.57 -5.40
N HIS A 98 5.98 9.59 -4.09
CA HIS A 98 4.72 9.85 -3.40
C HIS A 98 4.30 11.31 -3.61
N ILE A 99 3.08 11.53 -4.05
CA ILE A 99 2.59 12.84 -4.48
C ILE A 99 2.50 13.87 -3.33
N LEU A 100 2.21 13.42 -2.11
CA LEU A 100 2.07 14.31 -0.95
C LEU A 100 3.34 14.44 -0.11
N SER A 101 4.31 13.52 -0.26
CA SER A 101 5.47 13.47 0.62
C SER A 101 6.81 13.22 -0.07
N GLY A 102 6.84 12.99 -1.38
CA GLY A 102 8.07 12.73 -2.12
C GLY A 102 8.83 14.00 -2.45
N LEU A 103 8.36 14.77 -3.41
CA LEU A 103 8.97 16.01 -3.87
C LEU A 103 8.99 17.06 -2.76
N GLU A 104 7.87 17.25 -2.05
CA GLU A 104 7.72 18.22 -0.99
C GLU A 104 8.72 18.02 0.14
N ARG A 105 8.93 16.77 0.56
CA ARG A 105 9.94 16.43 1.56
C ARG A 105 11.36 16.77 1.08
N SER A 106 11.66 16.57 -0.18
CA SER A 106 12.96 16.93 -0.77
C SER A 106 13.17 18.44 -0.72
N ILE A 107 12.14 19.23 -1.01
CA ILE A 107 12.16 20.70 -0.95
C ILE A 107 12.31 21.14 0.50
N SER A 108 11.50 20.64 1.41
CA SER A 108 11.56 20.97 2.84
C SER A 108 12.91 20.61 3.46
N SER A 109 13.48 19.49 3.09
CA SER A 109 14.83 19.08 3.54
C SER A 109 15.93 20.03 3.07
N LYS A 110 15.77 20.61 1.87
CA LYS A 110 16.77 21.52 1.28
C LYS A 110 16.66 22.95 1.83
N PHE A 111 15.45 23.44 2.04
CA PHE A 111 15.20 24.85 2.37
C PHE A 111 14.72 25.08 3.80
N SER A 112 14.54 24.01 4.55
CA SER A 112 13.90 23.95 5.87
C SER A 112 12.40 24.32 5.82
N GLY A 113 11.66 23.81 6.79
CA GLY A 113 10.23 24.03 6.92
C GLY A 113 9.41 22.78 6.68
N VAL A 114 8.09 22.93 6.66
CA VAL A 114 7.12 21.85 6.43
C VAL A 114 6.09 22.37 5.43
N SER A 115 5.84 21.60 4.37
CA SER A 115 4.81 21.93 3.39
C SER A 115 3.42 21.47 3.84
N HIS A 116 2.36 22.06 3.29
CA HIS A 116 0.98 21.67 3.57
C HIS A 116 0.71 20.19 3.15
N THR A 117 1.31 19.72 2.07
CA THR A 117 1.15 18.36 1.60
C THR A 117 1.85 17.35 2.51
N GLU A 118 2.98 17.71 3.13
CA GLU A 118 3.61 16.88 4.17
C GLU A 118 2.71 16.75 5.41
N VAL A 119 2.02 17.82 5.81
CA VAL A 119 1.06 17.78 6.91
C VAL A 119 -0.09 16.83 6.59
N LEU A 120 -0.62 16.86 5.36
CA LEU A 120 -1.65 15.93 4.92
C LEU A 120 -1.14 14.47 4.91
N ALA A 121 0.04 14.23 4.36
CA ALA A 121 0.65 12.90 4.34
C ALA A 121 0.88 12.35 5.75
N GLU A 122 1.35 13.20 6.67
CA GLU A 122 1.58 12.82 8.06
C GLU A 122 0.26 12.56 8.81
N SER A 123 -0.77 13.34 8.53
CA SER A 123 -2.11 13.11 9.08
C SER A 123 -2.68 11.76 8.64
N LEU A 124 -2.58 11.43 7.36
CA LEU A 124 -2.98 10.11 6.85
C LEU A 124 -2.18 8.97 7.50
N ARG A 125 -0.88 9.17 7.68
CA ARG A 125 -0.01 8.19 8.34
C ARG A 125 -0.41 7.97 9.80
N CYS A 126 -0.70 9.02 10.53
CA CYS A 126 -1.08 8.94 11.95
C CYS A 126 -2.47 8.33 12.15
N LEU A 127 -3.41 8.65 11.28
CA LEU A 127 -4.80 8.18 11.41
C LEU A 127 -4.99 6.74 10.92
N PHE A 128 -4.32 6.35 9.83
CA PHE A 128 -4.60 5.10 9.11
C PHE A 128 -3.37 4.20 8.93
N GLY A 129 -2.20 4.64 9.36
CA GLY A 129 -0.95 3.92 9.19
C GLY A 129 -0.26 4.15 7.85
N VAL A 130 1.03 3.78 7.80
CA VAL A 130 1.91 4.04 6.64
C VAL A 130 1.42 3.37 5.36
N GLY A 131 0.92 2.14 5.46
CA GLY A 131 0.44 1.39 4.29
C GLY A 131 -0.74 2.06 3.60
N MET A 132 -1.71 2.54 4.36
CA MET A 132 -2.87 3.26 3.84
C MET A 132 -2.43 4.59 3.20
N LYS A 133 -1.57 5.36 3.86
CA LYS A 133 -1.03 6.60 3.33
C LYS A 133 -0.35 6.38 1.97
N VAL A 134 0.50 5.36 1.83
CA VAL A 134 1.17 5.00 0.57
C VAL A 134 0.19 4.57 -0.51
N ALA A 135 -0.84 3.82 -0.16
CA ALA A 135 -1.86 3.37 -1.11
C ALA A 135 -2.75 4.53 -1.62
N ILE A 136 -2.96 5.56 -0.81
CA ILE A 136 -3.70 6.76 -1.20
C ILE A 136 -2.87 7.64 -2.14
N GLU A 137 -1.59 7.85 -1.83
CA GLU A 137 -0.66 8.61 -2.69
C GLU A 137 -0.44 7.93 -4.03
#